data_ef6baf94b22e77729e24b21c272cb6ed
#
_entry.id   ef6baf94b22e77729e24b21c272cb6ed
#
_cell.length_a   1.000
_cell.length_b   1.000
_cell.length_c   1.000
_cell.angle_alpha   90.00
_cell.angle_beta   90.00
_cell.angle_gamma   90.00
#
_symmetry.space_group_name_H-M   'P 1'
#
loop_
_entity.id
_entity.type
_entity.pdbx_description
1 polymer ?
#
loop_
_entity_poly.entity_id
_entity_poly.type
_entity_poly.pdbx_seq_one_letter_code
_entity_poly.pdbx_strand_id
1 'polypeptide(L)'
;MRRYHGFYRTPRQYIFPYVHDTILVTLGEIVQESTAIYSDIEIKKALASGHIVCDPAPARINGSSIDVMLGYYFYYAGGIENGDALFNPFDQADVKRYFGTYNIARPWRDAQKRLASPIANIAEITNISADHPVIVLRPNERILAHTHEFIGILPPGTTSMQARSTTGRIGISACYCAGWGDPGYINRWTMEIHNLNEREHIVLPVGYRIAQIVFSATGPVETEYSRASGNYQSAPSADLAAIKAAWRPDMLLPRAYVSPVKLPRVVEGLAEGLL
;
A
#
# COMPACT_ATOMS: atom_id res chain seq x y z
N MET A 1 50.93 -1.32 35.48
CA MET A 1 49.75 -1.99 36.03
C MET A 1 48.91 -0.98 36.80
N ARG A 2 47.83 -0.50 36.22
CA ARG A 2 46.80 0.32 36.92
C ARG A 2 45.46 -0.39 36.78
N ARG A 3 44.87 -0.78 37.90
CA ARG A 3 43.57 -1.42 38.00
C ARG A 3 42.50 -0.35 37.91
N TYR A 4 41.54 -0.49 36.97
CA TYR A 4 40.32 0.29 36.92
C TYR A 4 39.26 -0.39 37.78
N HIS A 5 38.82 0.31 38.84
CA HIS A 5 37.64 -0.06 39.62
C HIS A 5 36.39 0.49 38.89
N GLY A 6 35.53 -0.37 38.41
CA GLY A 6 34.24 -0.02 37.89
C GLY A 6 33.26 0.27 39.03
N PHE A 7 32.65 1.45 38.98
CA PHE A 7 31.55 1.80 39.84
C PHE A 7 30.24 1.34 39.19
N TYR A 8 29.59 0.34 39.77
CA TYR A 8 28.20 0.03 39.46
C TYR A 8 27.30 1.07 40.15
N ARG A 9 26.62 1.90 39.39
CA ARG A 9 25.56 2.73 39.90
C ARG A 9 24.25 1.93 39.87
N THR A 10 23.64 1.77 41.04
CA THR A 10 22.27 1.27 41.22
C THR A 10 21.24 2.22 40.54
N PRO A 11 20.19 1.68 39.89
CA PRO A 11 19.16 2.54 39.31
C PRO A 11 18.40 3.31 40.40
N ARG A 12 18.29 4.62 40.23
CA ARG A 12 17.43 5.45 41.07
C ARG A 12 15.97 5.12 40.75
N GLN A 13 15.23 4.65 41.75
CA GLN A 13 13.79 4.56 41.72
C GLN A 13 13.19 5.96 41.74
N TYR A 14 12.48 6.35 40.69
CA TYR A 14 11.62 7.55 40.72
C TYR A 14 10.24 7.12 41.21
N ILE A 15 9.89 7.59 42.45
CA ILE A 15 8.55 7.38 42.98
C ILE A 15 7.71 8.59 42.52
N PHE A 16 6.69 8.35 41.72
CA PHE A 16 5.67 9.32 41.42
C PHE A 16 4.53 9.18 42.42
N PRO A 17 4.19 10.23 43.21
CA PRO A 17 3.03 10.18 44.08
C PRO A 17 1.80 10.57 43.27
N TYR A 18 0.94 9.63 43.02
CA TYR A 18 -0.50 9.70 42.76
C TYR A 18 -0.93 8.52 41.89
N VAL A 19 -1.39 7.44 42.51
CA VAL A 19 -2.59 6.65 42.16
C VAL A 19 -2.84 5.70 43.34
N HIS A 20 -3.91 5.89 44.06
CA HIS A 20 -4.53 4.83 44.86
C HIS A 20 -5.11 3.83 43.89
N ASP A 21 -4.49 2.67 43.82
CA ASP A 21 -5.09 1.33 43.73
C ASP A 21 -3.93 0.36 43.52
N THR A 22 -3.68 -0.43 44.54
CA THR A 22 -2.63 -1.45 44.54
C THR A 22 -3.10 -2.60 43.65
N ILE A 23 -2.70 -2.61 42.39
CA ILE A 23 -2.81 -3.81 41.57
C ILE A 23 -1.65 -4.71 41.96
N LEU A 24 -1.92 -5.74 42.75
CA LEU A 24 -1.03 -6.87 42.97
C LEU A 24 -0.96 -7.68 41.66
N VAL A 25 0.02 -7.34 40.81
CA VAL A 25 0.36 -8.22 39.68
C VAL A 25 1.17 -9.36 40.24
N THR A 26 0.60 -10.52 40.32
CA THR A 26 1.32 -11.76 40.58
C THR A 26 2.34 -11.98 39.47
N LEU A 27 3.62 -11.96 39.80
CA LEU A 27 4.74 -12.31 38.94
C LEU A 27 4.65 -13.80 38.54
N GLY A 28 3.90 -14.09 37.48
CA GLY A 28 3.68 -15.45 37.01
C GLY A 28 3.12 -15.54 35.60
N GLU A 29 2.51 -14.49 35.08
CA GLU A 29 2.15 -14.41 33.68
C GLU A 29 3.26 -13.70 32.92
N ILE A 30 3.98 -14.45 32.08
CA ILE A 30 4.79 -13.89 31.02
C ILE A 30 3.79 -13.08 30.18
N VAL A 31 3.77 -11.77 30.36
CA VAL A 31 3.15 -10.85 29.42
C VAL A 31 3.80 -11.17 28.10
N GLN A 32 3.10 -11.86 27.23
CA GLN A 32 3.53 -12.07 25.87
C GLN A 32 3.66 -10.67 25.29
N GLU A 33 4.89 -10.15 25.22
CA GLU A 33 5.17 -8.84 24.62
C GLU A 33 4.53 -8.87 23.24
N SER A 34 3.48 -8.10 23.05
CA SER A 34 2.87 -7.94 21.75
C SER A 34 3.91 -7.25 20.88
N THR A 35 4.54 -8.02 20.00
CA THR A 35 5.51 -7.45 19.06
C THR A 35 4.79 -6.43 18.19
N ALA A 36 5.32 -5.21 18.13
CA ALA A 36 4.71 -4.13 17.34
C ALA A 36 4.62 -4.51 15.86
N ILE A 37 5.63 -5.25 15.34
CA ILE A 37 5.71 -5.73 13.95
C ILE A 37 5.76 -7.27 13.97
N TYR A 38 4.94 -7.91 13.13
CA TYR A 38 4.91 -9.36 13.01
C TYR A 38 6.19 -9.91 12.38
N SER A 39 6.79 -10.89 13.04
CA SER A 39 7.83 -11.73 12.49
C SER A 39 7.25 -12.71 11.44
N ASP A 40 8.12 -13.38 10.69
CA ASP A 40 7.69 -14.42 9.74
C ASP A 40 6.96 -15.58 10.42
N ILE A 41 7.30 -15.89 11.68
CA ILE A 41 6.61 -16.91 12.48
C ILE A 41 5.17 -16.45 12.80
N GLU A 42 5.00 -15.21 13.22
CA GLU A 42 3.68 -14.62 13.51
C GLU A 42 2.84 -14.48 12.25
N ILE A 43 3.45 -14.04 11.14
CA ILE A 43 2.78 -13.97 9.82
C ILE A 43 2.27 -15.35 9.40
N LYS A 44 3.08 -16.41 9.51
CA LYS A 44 2.68 -17.78 9.17
C LYS A 44 1.53 -18.29 10.06
N LYS A 45 1.59 -18.01 11.37
CA LYS A 45 0.50 -18.35 12.31
C LYS A 45 -0.78 -17.58 11.98
N ALA A 46 -0.67 -16.29 11.69
CA ALA A 46 -1.80 -15.43 11.36
C ALA A 46 -2.45 -15.81 10.02
N LEU A 47 -1.67 -16.22 9.02
CA LEU A 47 -2.18 -16.79 7.77
C LEU A 47 -2.93 -18.11 8.01
N ALA A 48 -2.35 -19.01 8.83
CA ALA A 48 -2.95 -20.30 9.15
C ALA A 48 -4.27 -20.17 9.92
N SER A 49 -4.41 -19.15 10.77
CA SER A 49 -5.63 -18.85 11.52
C SER A 49 -6.65 -18.01 10.72
N GLY A 50 -6.29 -17.49 9.56
CA GLY A 50 -7.11 -16.56 8.78
C GLY A 50 -7.12 -15.11 9.32
N HIS A 51 -6.31 -14.79 10.31
CA HIS A 51 -6.17 -13.42 10.82
C HIS A 51 -5.47 -12.51 9.80
N ILE A 52 -4.46 -13.01 9.09
CA ILE A 52 -3.96 -12.40 7.85
C ILE A 52 -4.63 -13.12 6.68
N VAL A 53 -5.19 -12.35 5.77
CA VAL A 53 -5.75 -12.83 4.50
C VAL A 53 -4.76 -12.52 3.40
N CYS A 54 -4.44 -13.50 2.56
CA CYS A 54 -3.64 -13.33 1.35
C CYS A 54 -4.08 -14.35 0.30
N ASP A 55 -4.64 -13.88 -0.82
CA ASP A 55 -5.11 -14.72 -1.91
C ASP A 55 -4.75 -14.10 -3.28
N PRO A 56 -4.01 -14.82 -4.12
CA PRO A 56 -3.41 -16.14 -3.90
C PRO A 56 -2.42 -16.17 -2.73
N ALA A 57 -2.09 -17.37 -2.28
CA ALA A 57 -1.11 -17.56 -1.20
C ALA A 57 0.20 -16.81 -1.47
N PRO A 58 0.88 -16.31 -0.44
CA PRO A 58 2.07 -15.48 -0.61
C PRO A 58 3.16 -16.19 -1.41
N ALA A 59 3.68 -15.55 -2.46
CA ALA A 59 4.85 -16.06 -3.19
C ALA A 59 6.12 -16.06 -2.31
N ARG A 60 6.21 -15.14 -1.35
CA ARG A 60 7.34 -15.05 -0.41
C ARG A 60 6.93 -14.35 0.89
N ILE A 61 7.30 -14.98 2.00
CA ILE A 61 7.30 -14.39 3.34
C ILE A 61 8.76 -14.11 3.70
N ASN A 62 9.07 -12.86 4.05
CA ASN A 62 10.37 -12.42 4.56
C ASN A 62 10.32 -12.40 6.09
N GLY A 63 11.43 -12.00 6.76
CA GLY A 63 11.51 -11.97 8.21
C GLY A 63 10.41 -11.16 8.93
N SER A 64 9.81 -10.15 8.25
CA SER A 64 8.74 -9.32 8.83
C SER A 64 7.76 -8.75 7.80
N SER A 65 7.64 -9.36 6.63
CA SER A 65 6.75 -8.87 5.57
C SER A 65 6.37 -9.98 4.59
N ILE A 66 5.31 -9.72 3.82
CA ILE A 66 4.92 -10.50 2.64
C ILE A 66 5.24 -9.66 1.40
N ASP A 67 5.99 -10.24 0.44
CA ASP A 67 6.16 -9.62 -0.88
C ASP A 67 4.85 -9.73 -1.66
N VAL A 68 4.44 -8.63 -2.31
CA VAL A 68 3.27 -8.58 -3.18
C VAL A 68 3.67 -8.36 -4.62
N MET A 69 2.90 -8.96 -5.53
CA MET A 69 3.18 -8.97 -6.96
C MET A 69 2.35 -7.93 -7.71
N LEU A 70 2.88 -7.46 -8.85
CA LEU A 70 2.18 -6.57 -9.76
C LEU A 70 1.02 -7.32 -10.45
N GLY A 71 -0.18 -6.72 -10.44
CA GLY A 71 -1.36 -7.23 -11.13
C GLY A 71 -1.45 -6.79 -12.60
N TYR A 72 -2.59 -7.13 -13.23
CA TYR A 72 -2.79 -6.97 -14.68
C TYR A 72 -3.37 -5.63 -15.10
N TYR A 73 -4.20 -5.01 -14.24
CA TYR A 73 -4.98 -3.82 -14.60
C TYR A 73 -4.28 -2.56 -14.13
N PHE A 74 -4.36 -1.52 -14.92
CA PHE A 74 -3.78 -0.23 -14.55
C PHE A 74 -4.42 0.93 -15.32
N TYR A 75 -4.26 2.14 -14.79
CA TYR A 75 -4.60 3.39 -15.44
C TYR A 75 -3.35 4.23 -15.63
N TYR A 76 -3.21 4.88 -16.76
CA TYR A 76 -2.22 5.95 -16.89
C TYR A 76 -2.70 7.19 -16.15
N ALA A 77 -1.80 7.85 -15.41
CA ALA A 77 -2.09 9.10 -14.74
C ALA A 77 -1.51 10.25 -15.55
N GLY A 78 -2.39 11.11 -16.04
CA GLY A 78 -2.03 12.21 -16.94
C GLY A 78 -1.92 11.75 -18.39
N GLY A 79 -2.70 12.28 -19.25
CA GLY A 79 -2.79 11.91 -20.66
C GLY A 79 -3.90 12.67 -21.35
N ILE A 80 -4.15 13.90 -20.89
CA ILE A 80 -5.13 14.75 -21.53
C ILE A 80 -4.45 15.37 -22.75
N GLU A 81 -4.76 14.83 -23.91
CA GLU A 81 -4.31 15.37 -25.19
C GLU A 81 -4.89 16.77 -25.48
N ASN A 82 -5.79 17.27 -24.64
CA ASN A 82 -6.63 18.45 -24.91
C ASN A 82 -6.18 19.74 -24.21
N GLY A 83 -4.95 19.81 -23.68
CA GLY A 83 -4.40 21.08 -23.20
C GLY A 83 -5.00 21.67 -21.92
N ASP A 84 -5.97 21.02 -21.29
CA ASP A 84 -6.54 21.45 -20.00
C ASP A 84 -5.51 21.25 -18.89
N ALA A 85 -4.97 22.34 -18.36
CA ALA A 85 -3.97 22.32 -17.31
C ALA A 85 -4.55 22.00 -15.92
N LEU A 86 -5.90 21.92 -15.78
CA LEU A 86 -6.57 21.72 -14.51
C LEU A 86 -7.17 20.32 -14.41
N PHE A 87 -6.87 19.65 -13.30
CA PHE A 87 -7.53 18.41 -12.88
C PHE A 87 -8.22 18.64 -11.53
N ASN A 88 -9.55 18.47 -11.50
CA ASN A 88 -10.34 18.56 -10.27
C ASN A 88 -10.66 17.16 -9.71
N PRO A 89 -9.93 16.65 -8.71
CA PRO A 89 -10.17 15.32 -8.12
C PRO A 89 -11.47 15.23 -7.31
N PHE A 90 -12.14 16.37 -7.05
CA PHE A 90 -13.43 16.45 -6.36
C PHE A 90 -14.64 16.38 -7.32
N ASP A 91 -14.40 16.22 -8.61
CA ASP A 91 -15.42 15.96 -9.62
C ASP A 91 -15.23 14.56 -10.22
N GLN A 92 -16.24 13.70 -10.06
CA GLN A 92 -16.21 12.33 -10.58
C GLN A 92 -16.06 12.27 -12.11
N ALA A 93 -16.69 13.21 -12.83
CA ALA A 93 -16.60 13.25 -14.29
C ALA A 93 -15.18 13.63 -14.72
N ASP A 94 -14.54 14.56 -14.00
CA ASP A 94 -13.17 14.96 -14.27
C ASP A 94 -12.16 13.87 -13.93
N VAL A 95 -12.36 13.12 -12.83
CA VAL A 95 -11.55 11.93 -12.53
C VAL A 95 -11.63 10.91 -13.66
N LYS A 96 -12.84 10.59 -14.14
CA LYS A 96 -13.03 9.66 -15.28
C LYS A 96 -12.39 10.18 -16.56
N ARG A 97 -12.49 11.47 -16.85
CA ARG A 97 -11.85 12.12 -17.99
C ARG A 97 -10.32 12.03 -17.91
N TYR A 98 -9.76 12.34 -16.73
CA TYR A 98 -8.31 12.37 -16.51
C TYR A 98 -7.64 10.99 -16.63
N PHE A 99 -8.25 9.95 -16.07
CA PHE A 99 -7.69 8.59 -16.10
C PHE A 99 -8.16 7.77 -17.32
N GLY A 100 -9.27 8.13 -17.95
CA GLY A 100 -9.85 7.41 -19.07
C GLY A 100 -10.31 5.99 -18.69
N THR A 101 -10.05 5.04 -19.57
CA THR A 101 -10.33 3.62 -19.36
C THR A 101 -9.11 2.88 -18.83
N TYR A 102 -9.34 1.82 -18.04
CA TYR A 102 -8.24 0.97 -17.59
C TYR A 102 -7.56 0.25 -18.76
N ASN A 103 -6.31 -0.05 -18.56
CA ASN A 103 -5.50 -0.85 -19.46
C ASN A 103 -5.25 -2.23 -18.85
N ILE A 104 -4.95 -3.20 -19.70
CA ILE A 104 -4.53 -4.55 -19.31
C ILE A 104 -3.10 -4.75 -19.79
N ALA A 105 -2.25 -5.30 -18.94
CA ALA A 105 -0.89 -5.68 -19.30
C ALA A 105 -0.91 -6.61 -20.51
N ARG A 106 -0.05 -6.34 -21.49
CA ARG A 106 0.01 -7.07 -22.76
C ARG A 106 1.27 -7.92 -22.82
N PRO A 107 1.26 -9.01 -23.63
CA PRO A 107 2.49 -9.74 -23.94
C PRO A 107 3.60 -8.80 -24.40
N TRP A 108 4.85 -9.09 -24.01
CA TRP A 108 5.99 -8.23 -24.35
C TRP A 108 6.06 -7.93 -25.85
N ARG A 109 5.85 -8.94 -26.72
CA ARG A 109 5.84 -8.76 -28.18
C ARG A 109 4.87 -7.69 -28.69
N ASP A 110 3.81 -7.39 -27.92
CA ASP A 110 2.84 -6.35 -28.26
C ASP A 110 3.11 -5.04 -27.51
N ALA A 111 3.53 -5.13 -26.25
CA ALA A 111 3.81 -3.99 -25.40
C ALA A 111 4.98 -3.15 -25.92
N GLN A 112 5.98 -3.77 -26.54
CA GLN A 112 7.13 -3.09 -27.12
C GLN A 112 6.77 -2.05 -28.19
N LYS A 113 5.61 -2.19 -28.85
CA LYS A 113 5.10 -1.20 -29.84
C LYS A 113 4.89 0.19 -29.21
N ARG A 114 4.84 0.27 -27.89
CA ARG A 114 4.76 1.53 -27.14
C ARG A 114 6.10 2.26 -27.03
N LEU A 115 7.19 1.56 -27.29
CA LEU A 115 8.53 2.13 -27.31
C LEU A 115 8.69 3.01 -28.55
N ALA A 116 9.34 4.18 -28.38
CA ALA A 116 9.70 5.01 -29.52
C ALA A 116 10.80 4.36 -30.35
N SER A 117 10.76 4.51 -31.69
CA SER A 117 11.90 4.19 -32.57
C SER A 117 13.13 5.01 -32.12
N PRO A 118 14.32 4.44 -32.00
CA PRO A 118 14.85 3.18 -32.50
C PRO A 118 14.77 1.98 -31.53
N ILE A 119 14.13 2.14 -30.38
CA ILE A 119 14.08 1.10 -29.34
C ILE A 119 13.08 0.00 -29.74
N ALA A 120 12.20 0.29 -30.70
CA ALA A 120 11.10 -0.59 -31.12
C ALA A 120 11.51 -1.95 -31.70
N ASN A 121 12.80 -2.19 -31.95
CA ASN A 121 13.30 -3.45 -32.52
C ASN A 121 13.92 -4.41 -31.48
N ILE A 122 13.69 -4.17 -30.19
CA ILE A 122 14.13 -5.11 -29.15
C ILE A 122 13.14 -6.28 -29.14
N ALA A 123 13.40 -7.28 -29.96
CA ALA A 123 12.53 -8.46 -30.06
C ALA A 123 12.56 -9.31 -28.78
N GLU A 124 13.69 -9.34 -28.09
CA GLU A 124 13.90 -10.17 -26.92
C GLU A 124 14.48 -9.35 -25.76
N ILE A 125 13.94 -9.59 -24.58
CA ILE A 125 14.51 -9.11 -23.32
C ILE A 125 14.93 -10.32 -22.49
N THR A 126 16.15 -10.30 -21.97
CA THR A 126 16.63 -11.37 -21.08
C THR A 126 15.68 -11.57 -19.90
N ASN A 127 15.32 -12.82 -19.64
CA ASN A 127 14.45 -13.25 -18.53
C ASN A 127 12.97 -12.82 -18.62
N ILE A 128 12.53 -12.24 -19.74
CA ILE A 128 11.11 -11.95 -19.99
C ILE A 128 10.74 -12.59 -21.33
N SER A 129 9.86 -13.58 -21.30
CA SER A 129 9.42 -14.23 -22.53
C SER A 129 8.55 -13.29 -23.38
N ALA A 130 8.52 -13.50 -24.70
CA ALA A 130 7.73 -12.70 -25.63
C ALA A 130 6.22 -12.71 -25.29
N ASP A 131 5.73 -13.77 -24.66
CA ASP A 131 4.33 -13.94 -24.26
C ASP A 131 4.02 -13.45 -22.86
N HIS A 132 5.04 -13.08 -22.08
CA HIS A 132 4.82 -12.62 -20.71
C HIS A 132 4.12 -11.26 -20.69
N PRO A 133 3.00 -11.10 -19.97
CA PRO A 133 2.32 -9.81 -19.87
C PRO A 133 3.16 -8.82 -19.07
N VAL A 134 3.32 -7.62 -19.64
CA VAL A 134 4.13 -6.54 -19.05
C VAL A 134 3.42 -5.20 -19.11
N ILE A 135 3.84 -4.30 -18.23
CA ILE A 135 3.51 -2.88 -18.27
C ILE A 135 4.80 -2.14 -18.63
N VAL A 136 4.77 -1.32 -19.67
CA VAL A 136 5.90 -0.49 -20.07
C VAL A 136 5.65 0.93 -19.63
N LEU A 137 6.53 1.48 -18.80
CA LEU A 137 6.48 2.86 -18.34
C LEU A 137 7.50 3.70 -19.08
N ARG A 138 7.05 4.79 -19.67
CA ARG A 138 7.93 5.83 -20.22
C ARG A 138 8.67 6.57 -19.11
N PRO A 139 9.73 7.31 -19.44
CA PRO A 139 10.34 8.24 -18.49
C PRO A 139 9.31 9.16 -17.84
N ASN A 140 9.40 9.35 -16.54
CA ASN A 140 8.48 10.18 -15.73
C ASN A 140 6.99 9.79 -15.80
N GLU A 141 6.66 8.61 -16.32
CA GLU A 141 5.28 8.17 -16.43
C GLU A 141 4.79 7.56 -15.10
N ARG A 142 3.56 7.92 -14.74
CA ARG A 142 2.87 7.42 -13.55
C ARG A 142 1.63 6.61 -13.94
N ILE A 143 1.39 5.54 -13.19
CA ILE A 143 0.18 4.71 -13.33
C ILE A 143 -0.46 4.46 -11.96
N LEU A 144 -1.76 4.16 -11.97
CA LEU A 144 -2.41 3.46 -10.87
C LEU A 144 -2.50 2.00 -11.25
N ALA A 145 -1.84 1.13 -10.50
CA ALA A 145 -1.87 -0.31 -10.67
C ALA A 145 -2.32 -0.99 -9.38
N HIS A 146 -2.27 -2.31 -9.30
CA HIS A 146 -2.72 -3.02 -8.11
C HIS A 146 -1.84 -4.23 -7.79
N THR A 147 -1.90 -4.67 -6.53
CA THR A 147 -1.32 -5.97 -6.13
C THR A 147 -2.08 -7.11 -6.80
N HIS A 148 -1.36 -8.16 -7.19
CA HIS A 148 -2.00 -9.39 -7.69
C HIS A 148 -2.87 -10.03 -6.60
N GLU A 149 -2.39 -9.98 -5.38
CA GLU A 149 -3.03 -10.54 -4.19
C GLU A 149 -4.16 -9.64 -3.66
N PHE A 150 -5.21 -10.26 -3.15
CA PHE A 150 -6.08 -9.67 -2.14
C PHE A 150 -5.41 -9.91 -0.79
N ILE A 151 -5.04 -8.86 -0.07
CA ILE A 151 -4.24 -8.98 1.13
C ILE A 151 -4.65 -7.94 2.18
N GLY A 152 -4.57 -8.34 3.44
CA GLY A 152 -4.84 -7.49 4.59
C GLY A 152 -4.82 -8.26 5.89
N ILE A 153 -5.19 -7.60 6.97
CA ILE A 153 -5.26 -8.17 8.32
C ILE A 153 -6.60 -7.82 8.97
N LEU A 154 -7.17 -8.77 9.69
CA LEU A 154 -8.34 -8.54 10.55
C LEU A 154 -7.93 -7.78 11.82
N PRO A 155 -8.84 -7.07 12.49
CA PRO A 155 -8.57 -6.51 13.81
C PRO A 155 -8.23 -7.61 14.85
N PRO A 156 -7.37 -7.34 15.84
CA PRO A 156 -6.58 -6.12 16.03
C PRO A 156 -5.26 -6.15 15.24
N GLY A 157 -5.19 -5.42 14.15
CA GLY A 157 -3.99 -5.36 13.32
C GLY A 157 -4.12 -4.33 12.21
N THR A 158 -3.00 -3.80 11.77
CA THR A 158 -2.88 -2.85 10.67
C THR A 158 -1.77 -3.25 9.72
N THR A 159 -1.74 -2.67 8.54
CA THR A 159 -0.78 -2.99 7.50
C THR A 159 -0.11 -1.74 6.95
N SER A 160 1.12 -1.90 6.47
CA SER A 160 1.84 -0.84 5.76
C SER A 160 2.51 -1.42 4.52
N MET A 161 2.20 -0.85 3.35
CA MET A 161 2.90 -1.17 2.11
C MET A 161 4.21 -0.40 2.04
N GLN A 162 5.28 -1.09 1.68
CA GLN A 162 6.61 -0.54 1.49
C GLN A 162 7.17 -0.96 0.13
N ALA A 163 7.91 -0.07 -0.51
CA ALA A 163 8.65 -0.45 -1.71
C ALA A 163 9.75 -1.47 -1.36
N ARG A 164 10.03 -2.39 -2.26
CA ARG A 164 11.22 -3.24 -2.13
C ARG A 164 12.47 -2.45 -2.52
N SER A 165 13.57 -2.72 -1.84
CA SER A 165 14.85 -2.02 -2.10
C SER A 165 15.31 -2.13 -3.56
N THR A 166 15.10 -3.27 -4.22
CA THR A 166 15.40 -3.44 -5.65
C THR A 166 14.54 -2.52 -6.50
N THR A 167 13.23 -2.44 -6.20
CA THR A 167 12.29 -1.57 -6.91
C THR A 167 12.69 -0.10 -6.81
N GLY A 168 13.07 0.37 -5.61
CA GLY A 168 13.58 1.73 -5.44
C GLY A 168 14.89 1.99 -6.19
N ARG A 169 15.82 1.02 -6.20
CA ARG A 169 17.13 1.16 -6.87
C ARG A 169 17.05 1.24 -8.40
N ILE A 170 16.03 0.67 -9.03
CA ILE A 170 15.80 0.80 -10.47
C ILE A 170 15.03 2.08 -10.84
N GLY A 171 14.82 3.00 -9.90
CA GLY A 171 14.12 4.25 -10.14
C GLY A 171 12.61 4.14 -10.19
N ILE A 172 12.01 3.13 -9.53
CA ILE A 172 10.56 2.97 -9.45
C ILE A 172 10.08 3.31 -8.05
N SER A 173 9.17 4.28 -7.94
CA SER A 173 8.30 4.42 -6.77
C SER A 173 7.13 3.46 -6.93
N ALA A 174 6.88 2.59 -5.94
CA ALA A 174 5.82 1.57 -6.03
C ALA A 174 4.52 1.98 -5.34
N CYS A 175 4.57 2.83 -4.32
CA CYS A 175 3.40 3.20 -3.51
C CYS A 175 3.50 4.62 -2.94
N TYR A 176 4.09 5.54 -3.64
CA TYR A 176 4.33 6.92 -3.23
C TYR A 176 4.33 7.13 -1.70
N CYS A 177 3.21 7.58 -1.09
CA CYS A 177 3.05 7.76 0.37
C CYS A 177 1.76 7.14 0.92
N ALA A 178 0.96 6.45 0.12
CA ALA A 178 -0.37 5.95 0.49
C ALA A 178 -0.38 4.47 0.91
N GLY A 179 0.67 4.06 1.62
CA GLY A 179 0.87 2.65 1.99
C GLY A 179 0.18 2.21 3.28
N TRP A 180 -0.74 2.99 3.87
CA TRP A 180 -1.40 2.61 5.13
C TRP A 180 -2.68 1.81 4.88
N GLY A 181 -2.85 0.71 5.59
CA GLY A 181 -4.07 -0.10 5.59
C GLY A 181 -4.65 -0.22 6.98
N ASP A 182 -5.81 0.37 7.15
CA ASP A 182 -6.57 0.34 8.40
C ASP A 182 -6.95 -1.08 8.82
N PRO A 183 -7.20 -1.32 10.12
CA PRO A 183 -7.68 -2.61 10.62
C PRO A 183 -8.94 -3.09 9.88
N GLY A 184 -8.86 -4.28 9.30
CA GLY A 184 -9.95 -4.87 8.51
C GLY A 184 -9.95 -4.48 7.02
N TYR A 185 -9.00 -3.67 6.54
CA TYR A 185 -8.84 -3.43 5.11
C TYR A 185 -8.23 -4.67 4.42
N ILE A 186 -9.03 -5.35 3.62
CA ILE A 186 -8.63 -6.52 2.83
C ILE A 186 -9.02 -6.26 1.39
N ASN A 187 -8.05 -6.07 0.51
CA ASN A 187 -8.32 -5.81 -0.91
C ASN A 187 -7.07 -6.07 -1.78
N ARG A 188 -7.22 -5.92 -3.10
CA ARG A 188 -6.10 -5.58 -3.97
C ARG A 188 -5.70 -4.14 -3.68
N TRP A 189 -4.47 -3.94 -3.29
CA TRP A 189 -3.98 -2.60 -2.96
C TRP A 189 -3.67 -1.82 -4.22
N THR A 190 -4.17 -0.59 -4.27
CA THR A 190 -3.76 0.36 -5.30
C THR A 190 -2.32 0.79 -5.06
N MET A 191 -1.55 0.83 -6.13
CA MET A 191 -0.16 1.27 -6.13
C MET A 191 -0.01 2.44 -7.10
N GLU A 192 0.48 3.58 -6.62
CA GLU A 192 0.86 4.74 -7.41
C GLU A 192 2.28 4.53 -7.94
N ILE A 193 2.40 3.75 -9.01
CA ILE A 193 3.70 3.40 -9.58
C ILE A 193 4.18 4.54 -10.47
N HIS A 194 5.40 5.01 -10.23
CA HIS A 194 6.02 6.08 -10.99
C HIS A 194 7.43 5.67 -11.43
N ASN A 195 7.71 5.79 -12.74
CA ASN A 195 9.05 5.68 -13.29
C ASN A 195 9.77 7.01 -13.09
N LEU A 196 10.69 7.07 -12.13
CA LEU A 196 11.47 8.27 -11.79
C LEU A 196 12.69 8.47 -12.69
N ASN A 197 12.96 7.56 -13.63
CA ASN A 197 14.04 7.72 -14.57
C ASN A 197 13.68 8.79 -15.62
N GLU A 198 14.64 9.63 -15.95
CA GLU A 198 14.43 10.76 -16.88
C GLU A 198 14.45 10.35 -18.35
N ARG A 199 15.10 9.23 -18.70
CA ARG A 199 15.34 8.81 -20.06
C ARG A 199 14.96 7.38 -20.37
N GLU A 200 14.98 6.50 -19.37
CA GLU A 200 14.84 5.07 -19.55
C GLU A 200 13.38 4.64 -19.43
N HIS A 201 12.93 3.86 -20.39
CA HIS A 201 11.70 3.08 -20.25
C HIS A 201 11.95 1.92 -19.30
N ILE A 202 10.99 1.62 -18.44
CA ILE A 202 11.06 0.46 -17.56
C ILE A 202 9.97 -0.54 -17.97
N VAL A 203 10.38 -1.81 -18.06
CA VAL A 203 9.47 -2.93 -18.30
C VAL A 203 9.19 -3.61 -16.97
N LEU A 204 7.92 -3.63 -16.57
CA LEU A 204 7.44 -4.26 -15.34
C LEU A 204 6.62 -5.50 -15.69
N PRO A 205 7.14 -6.71 -15.49
CA PRO A 205 6.39 -7.94 -15.71
C PRO A 205 5.26 -8.09 -14.68
N VAL A 206 4.09 -8.54 -15.12
CA VAL A 206 3.04 -9.00 -14.21
C VAL A 206 3.57 -10.17 -13.39
N GLY A 207 3.24 -10.21 -12.10
CA GLY A 207 3.82 -11.19 -11.18
C GLY A 207 5.21 -10.80 -10.64
N TYR A 208 5.79 -9.69 -11.08
CA TYR A 208 7.00 -9.14 -10.44
C TYR A 208 6.70 -8.73 -9.00
N ARG A 209 7.53 -9.18 -8.05
CA ARG A 209 7.42 -8.78 -6.64
C ARG A 209 7.86 -7.34 -6.48
N ILE A 210 6.90 -6.40 -6.54
CA ILE A 210 7.16 -4.96 -6.66
C ILE A 210 7.21 -4.25 -5.32
N ALA A 211 6.41 -4.69 -4.37
CA ALA A 211 6.30 -4.11 -3.04
C ALA A 211 6.26 -5.20 -1.96
N GLN A 212 6.15 -4.80 -0.70
CA GLN A 212 5.99 -5.69 0.44
C GLN A 212 5.00 -5.09 1.43
N ILE A 213 4.24 -5.94 2.12
CA ILE A 213 3.32 -5.54 3.18
C ILE A 213 3.88 -5.98 4.53
N VAL A 214 4.00 -5.02 5.42
CA VAL A 214 4.37 -5.20 6.84
C VAL A 214 3.08 -5.21 7.65
N PHE A 215 3.00 -6.10 8.64
CA PHE A 215 1.86 -6.26 9.53
C PHE A 215 2.25 -5.83 10.94
N SER A 216 1.37 -5.09 11.60
CA SER A 216 1.59 -4.62 12.96
C SER A 216 0.38 -4.90 13.83
N ALA A 217 0.62 -5.23 15.10
CA ALA A 217 -0.46 -5.33 16.08
C ALA A 217 -1.01 -3.94 16.41
N THR A 218 -2.31 -3.86 16.67
CA THR A 218 -2.97 -2.68 17.23
C THR A 218 -3.64 -3.08 18.56
N GLY A 219 -3.99 -2.09 19.37
CA GLY A 219 -4.98 -2.30 20.42
C GLY A 219 -6.37 -2.59 19.83
N PRO A 220 -7.38 -2.82 20.69
CA PRO A 220 -8.78 -2.93 20.26
C PRO A 220 -9.21 -1.69 19.46
N VAL A 221 -9.96 -1.88 18.40
CA VAL A 221 -10.47 -0.80 17.55
C VAL A 221 -12.00 -0.75 17.63
N GLU A 222 -12.56 0.45 17.71
CA GLU A 222 -14.02 0.65 17.69
C GLU A 222 -14.54 0.65 16.25
N THR A 223 -13.74 1.13 15.30
CA THR A 223 -14.11 1.24 13.88
C THR A 223 -13.25 0.28 13.04
N GLU A 224 -13.90 -0.70 12.44
CA GLU A 224 -13.27 -1.59 11.46
C GLU A 224 -13.51 -1.05 10.05
N TYR A 225 -12.49 -1.02 9.22
CA TYR A 225 -12.61 -0.56 7.83
C TYR A 225 -13.62 -1.37 7.02
N SER A 226 -13.75 -2.66 7.31
CA SER A 226 -14.70 -3.56 6.65
C SER A 226 -16.17 -3.23 6.98
N ARG A 227 -16.44 -2.59 8.11
CA ARG A 227 -17.78 -2.19 8.56
C ARG A 227 -18.08 -0.72 8.33
N ALA A 228 -17.03 0.10 8.26
CA ALA A 228 -17.17 1.50 7.90
C ALA A 228 -17.40 1.63 6.38
N SER A 229 -18.07 2.69 5.94
CA SER A 229 -18.20 3.06 4.53
C SER A 229 -16.86 3.59 3.99
N GLY A 230 -15.79 2.79 4.11
CA GLY A 230 -14.48 3.16 3.61
C GLY A 230 -14.50 3.35 2.10
N ASN A 231 -13.85 4.40 1.60
CA ASN A 231 -13.91 4.80 0.19
C ASN A 231 -13.40 3.71 -0.78
N TYR A 232 -12.58 2.78 -0.31
CA TYR A 232 -11.87 1.81 -1.15
C TYR A 232 -12.15 0.35 -0.79
N GLN A 233 -13.14 0.08 0.09
CA GLN A 233 -13.58 -1.28 0.35
C GLN A 233 -14.48 -1.76 -0.80
N SER A 234 -14.20 -2.94 -1.36
CA SER A 234 -14.97 -3.49 -2.48
C SER A 234 -16.30 -4.12 -2.02
N ALA A 235 -16.38 -4.60 -0.78
CA ALA A 235 -17.61 -5.11 -0.18
C ALA A 235 -17.68 -4.69 1.29
N PRO A 236 -18.89 -4.46 1.86
CA PRO A 236 -19.09 -4.11 3.28
C PRO A 236 -18.95 -5.35 4.16
N SER A 237 -17.85 -6.08 4.01
CA SER A 237 -17.60 -7.36 4.66
C SER A 237 -16.11 -7.67 4.64
N ALA A 238 -15.65 -8.46 5.61
CA ALA A 238 -14.33 -9.09 5.58
C ALA A 238 -14.33 -10.44 4.83
N ASP A 239 -15.46 -10.86 4.26
CA ASP A 239 -15.56 -12.07 3.45
C ASP A 239 -14.79 -11.91 2.14
N LEU A 240 -13.72 -12.68 1.99
CA LEU A 240 -12.84 -12.65 0.82
C LEU A 240 -13.59 -12.98 -0.48
N ALA A 241 -14.54 -13.88 -0.46
CA ALA A 241 -15.32 -14.25 -1.66
C ALA A 241 -16.16 -13.06 -2.15
N ALA A 242 -16.83 -12.37 -1.24
CA ALA A 242 -17.59 -11.15 -1.52
C ALA A 242 -16.69 -10.02 -2.03
N ILE A 243 -15.53 -9.81 -1.39
CA ILE A 243 -14.53 -8.81 -1.78
C ILE A 243 -14.05 -9.08 -3.22
N LYS A 244 -13.69 -10.33 -3.52
CA LYS A 244 -13.23 -10.74 -4.87
C LYS A 244 -14.32 -10.56 -5.93
N ALA A 245 -15.55 -10.95 -5.63
CA ALA A 245 -16.68 -10.82 -6.55
C ALA A 245 -17.04 -9.36 -6.87
N ALA A 246 -16.90 -8.48 -5.88
CA ALA A 246 -17.21 -7.05 -6.01
C ALA A 246 -16.08 -6.23 -6.62
N TRP A 247 -14.83 -6.69 -6.59
CA TRP A 247 -13.69 -5.93 -7.08
C TRP A 247 -13.78 -5.64 -8.58
N ARG A 248 -13.45 -4.40 -8.95
CA ARG A 248 -13.40 -3.91 -10.35
C ARG A 248 -12.18 -2.99 -10.52
N PRO A 249 -11.61 -2.90 -11.74
CA PRO A 249 -10.46 -2.02 -12.00
C PRO A 249 -10.69 -0.54 -11.68
N ASP A 250 -11.93 -0.04 -11.78
CA ASP A 250 -12.28 1.35 -11.46
C ASP A 250 -12.15 1.68 -9.96
N MET A 251 -11.98 0.68 -9.10
CA MET A 251 -11.65 0.86 -7.68
C MET A 251 -10.24 1.43 -7.46
N LEU A 252 -9.39 1.40 -8.47
CA LEU A 252 -8.07 2.04 -8.45
C LEU A 252 -8.16 3.58 -8.52
N LEU A 253 -9.29 4.13 -8.98
CA LEU A 253 -9.44 5.57 -9.19
C LEU A 253 -9.61 6.32 -7.86
N PRO A 254 -9.05 7.54 -7.75
CA PRO A 254 -9.24 8.37 -6.57
C PRO A 254 -10.71 8.78 -6.42
N ARG A 255 -11.21 8.82 -5.18
CA ARG A 255 -12.60 9.09 -4.85
C ARG A 255 -12.75 10.30 -3.92
N ALA A 256 -11.93 11.33 -4.11
CA ALA A 256 -12.01 12.56 -3.30
C ALA A 256 -13.39 13.24 -3.40
N TYR A 257 -14.11 13.05 -4.51
CA TYR A 257 -15.46 13.58 -4.75
C TYR A 257 -16.54 12.97 -3.83
N VAL A 258 -16.27 11.85 -3.14
CA VAL A 258 -17.20 11.24 -2.19
C VAL A 258 -17.25 12.03 -0.88
N SER A 259 -16.17 12.72 -0.53
CA SER A 259 -16.04 13.50 0.70
C SER A 259 -16.23 14.99 0.39
N PRO A 260 -17.30 15.65 0.84
CA PRO A 260 -17.50 17.06 0.58
C PRO A 260 -16.42 17.90 1.25
N VAL A 261 -15.86 18.84 0.51
CA VAL A 261 -14.94 19.84 1.06
C VAL A 261 -15.72 20.81 1.93
N LYS A 262 -15.36 20.89 3.21
CA LYS A 262 -15.96 21.83 4.17
C LYS A 262 -14.88 22.77 4.69
N LEU A 263 -15.20 24.06 4.75
CA LEU A 263 -14.31 25.01 5.40
C LEU A 263 -14.25 24.73 6.90
N PRO A 264 -13.05 24.77 7.52
CA PRO A 264 -12.92 24.73 8.97
C PRO A 264 -13.65 25.93 9.60
N ARG A 265 -14.33 25.70 10.73
CA ARG A 265 -15.08 26.78 11.46
C ARG A 265 -14.25 28.02 11.79
N VAL A 266 -12.94 27.86 11.98
CA VAL A 266 -11.99 28.97 12.22
C VAL A 266 -11.84 29.87 10.99
N VAL A 267 -12.04 29.34 9.77
CA VAL A 267 -11.95 30.10 8.52
C VAL A 267 -13.26 30.80 8.20
N GLU A 268 -14.41 30.27 8.63
CA GLU A 268 -15.72 30.90 8.48
C GLU A 268 -15.75 32.30 9.17
N GLY A 269 -15.18 32.42 10.37
CA GLY A 269 -15.08 33.69 11.07
C GLY A 269 -14.07 34.70 10.49
N LEU A 270 -13.07 34.22 9.72
CA LEU A 270 -12.10 35.09 9.05
C LEU A 270 -12.63 35.62 7.71
N ALA A 271 -13.49 34.86 7.02
CA ALA A 271 -14.08 35.29 5.76
C ALA A 271 -15.09 36.44 5.93
N GLU A 272 -15.79 36.50 7.06
CA GLU A 272 -16.71 37.60 7.39
C GLU A 272 -15.99 38.91 7.72
N GLY A 273 -14.71 38.87 8.09
CA GLY A 273 -13.90 40.05 8.38
C GLY A 273 -13.05 40.57 7.21
N LEU A 274 -13.04 39.87 6.07
CA LEU A 274 -12.26 40.21 4.86
C LEU A 274 -13.09 40.71 3.70
N LEU A 275 -14.42 40.70 3.81
CA LEU A 275 -15.39 41.30 2.85
C LEU A 275 -15.97 42.58 3.43
#